data_1415fd55bc77fe7d088b79fc0fe73b66
#
_entry.id   1415fd55bc77fe7d088b79fc0fe73b66
#
_cell.length_a   1.000
_cell.length_b   1.000
_cell.length_c   1.000
_cell.angle_alpha   90.00
_cell.angle_beta   90.00
_cell.angle_gamma   90.00
#
_symmetry.space_group_name_H-M   'P 1'
#
loop_
_entity.id
_entity.type
_entity.pdbx_description
1 polymer ?
#
loop_
_entity_poly.entity_id
_entity_poly.type
_entity_poly.pdbx_seq_one_letter_code
_entity_poly.pdbx_strand_id
1 'polypeptide(L)'
;MPGQTIEDVARAEAIFLEKVIALHPQADGKPCVVGNCQAGWAVMMLAAIRPELFGPIIIAGAPLSYWAGVHGKNPMRYSGGRRGGSWLTALTADLGHGKFDGAWLVQNFENQNP
;
A
#
# COMPACT_ATOMS: atom_id res chain seq x y z
N MET A 1 6.23 -0.48 13.80
CA MET A 1 7.24 -0.30 14.85
C MET A 1 7.61 1.17 14.90
N PRO A 2 7.89 1.78 16.07
CA PRO A 2 8.36 3.15 16.11
C PRO A 2 9.63 3.32 15.28
N GLY A 3 9.68 4.36 14.45
CA GLY A 3 10.81 4.66 13.57
C GLY A 3 10.87 3.88 12.24
N GLN A 4 9.91 3.01 11.96
CA GLN A 4 9.83 2.32 10.67
C GLN A 4 9.30 3.28 9.60
N THR A 5 10.02 3.38 8.47
CA THR A 5 9.66 4.21 7.32
C THR A 5 9.09 3.37 6.18
N ILE A 6 8.49 4.02 5.19
CA ILE A 6 8.04 3.33 3.97
C ILE A 6 9.23 2.74 3.17
N GLU A 7 10.39 3.38 3.26
CA GLU A 7 11.62 2.87 2.65
C GLU A 7 12.07 1.56 3.28
N ASP A 8 11.90 1.40 4.59
CA ASP A 8 12.22 0.15 5.27
C ASP A 8 11.31 -0.99 4.80
N VAL A 9 10.04 -0.70 4.54
CA VAL A 9 9.10 -1.67 3.95
C VAL A 9 9.56 -2.06 2.55
N ALA A 10 9.86 -1.09 1.69
CA ALA A 10 10.34 -1.36 0.33
C ALA A 10 11.65 -2.16 0.33
N ARG A 11 12.57 -1.88 1.24
CA ARG A 11 13.81 -2.68 1.40
C ARG A 11 13.52 -4.12 1.80
N ALA A 12 12.58 -4.34 2.72
CA ALA A 12 12.20 -5.68 3.13
C ALA A 12 11.59 -6.46 1.96
N GLU A 13 10.71 -5.83 1.18
CA GLU A 13 10.13 -6.43 -0.02
C GLU A 13 11.20 -6.76 -1.07
N ALA A 14 12.20 -5.89 -1.26
CA ALA A 14 13.33 -6.16 -2.14
C ALA A 14 14.10 -7.42 -1.72
N ILE A 15 14.37 -7.58 -0.42
CA ILE A 15 15.02 -8.77 0.11
C ILE A 15 14.22 -10.04 -0.18
N PHE A 16 12.88 -9.99 -0.06
CA PHE A 16 12.03 -11.13 -0.42
C PHE A 16 12.16 -11.50 -1.91
N LEU A 17 12.12 -10.52 -2.81
CA LEU A 17 12.29 -10.78 -4.24
C LEU A 17 13.69 -11.32 -4.57
N GLU A 18 14.74 -10.76 -3.99
CA GLU A 18 16.10 -11.28 -4.13
C GLU A 18 16.19 -12.73 -3.68
N LYS A 19 15.53 -13.07 -2.57
CA LYS A 19 15.49 -14.44 -2.06
C LYS A 19 14.74 -15.38 -3.02
N VAL A 20 13.61 -14.96 -3.57
CA VAL A 20 12.87 -15.74 -4.57
C VAL A 20 13.73 -15.99 -5.81
N ILE A 21 14.41 -14.96 -6.32
CA ILE A 21 15.31 -15.08 -7.46
C ILE A 21 16.42 -16.09 -7.17
N ALA A 22 17.02 -16.01 -5.99
CA ALA A 22 18.11 -16.93 -5.59
C ALA A 22 17.63 -18.38 -5.43
N LEU A 23 16.37 -18.60 -5.05
CA LEU A 23 15.80 -19.95 -4.93
C LEU A 23 15.45 -20.58 -6.28
N HIS A 24 15.35 -19.77 -7.33
CA HIS A 24 14.97 -20.21 -8.69
C HIS A 24 16.00 -19.81 -9.74
N PRO A 25 17.28 -20.26 -9.61
CA PRO A 25 18.37 -19.85 -10.51
C PRO A 25 18.19 -20.33 -11.96
N GLN A 26 17.32 -21.32 -12.17
CA GLN A 26 17.02 -21.87 -13.50
C GLN A 26 15.79 -21.23 -14.16
N ALA A 27 15.16 -20.24 -13.48
CA ALA A 27 14.00 -19.55 -14.05
C ALA A 27 14.40 -18.70 -15.26
N ASP A 28 13.57 -18.73 -16.29
CA ASP A 28 13.70 -17.83 -17.43
C ASP A 28 13.07 -16.49 -17.08
N GLY A 29 13.93 -15.52 -16.80
CA GLY A 29 13.52 -14.17 -16.41
C GLY A 29 13.35 -13.95 -14.90
N LYS A 30 12.76 -12.80 -14.57
CA LYS A 30 12.51 -12.36 -13.19
C LYS A 30 11.10 -12.76 -12.75
N PRO A 31 10.84 -12.86 -11.44
CA PRO A 31 9.54 -13.30 -10.93
C PRO A 31 8.40 -12.37 -11.36
N CYS A 32 7.26 -12.97 -11.65
CA CYS A 32 6.00 -12.25 -11.76
C CYS A 32 5.54 -11.83 -10.36
N VAL A 33 5.25 -10.54 -10.19
CA VAL A 33 4.84 -9.99 -8.89
C VAL A 33 3.39 -9.54 -8.97
N VAL A 34 2.57 -10.04 -8.04
CA VAL A 34 1.16 -9.69 -7.96
C VAL A 34 0.92 -8.76 -6.77
N GLY A 35 0.49 -7.54 -7.05
CA GLY A 35 0.09 -6.57 -6.02
C GLY A 35 -1.43 -6.48 -5.94
N ASN A 36 -2.03 -7.13 -4.95
CA ASN A 36 -3.47 -7.07 -4.73
C ASN A 36 -3.83 -6.02 -3.67
N CYS A 37 -4.87 -5.24 -3.94
CA CYS A 37 -5.36 -4.21 -3.04
C CYS A 37 -4.24 -3.24 -2.63
N GLN A 38 -4.05 -2.99 -1.34
CA GLN A 38 -3.00 -2.09 -0.83
C GLN A 38 -1.57 -2.51 -1.22
N ALA A 39 -1.30 -3.79 -1.40
CA ALA A 39 0.00 -4.25 -1.87
C ALA A 39 0.34 -3.76 -3.29
N GLY A 40 -0.65 -3.40 -4.09
CA GLY A 40 -0.40 -2.91 -5.45
C GLY A 40 0.41 -1.62 -5.50
N TRP A 41 0.14 -0.64 -4.65
CA TRP A 41 0.96 0.58 -4.62
C TRP A 41 2.35 0.32 -4.06
N ALA A 42 2.51 -0.58 -3.07
CA ALA A 42 3.80 -0.96 -2.53
C ALA A 42 4.67 -1.65 -3.59
N VAL A 43 4.11 -2.58 -4.34
CA VAL A 43 4.77 -3.23 -5.49
C VAL A 43 5.20 -2.20 -6.54
N MET A 44 4.35 -1.24 -6.88
CA MET A 44 4.69 -0.19 -7.84
C MET A 44 5.81 0.73 -7.34
N MET A 45 5.83 1.05 -6.06
CA MET A 45 6.93 1.82 -5.46
C MET A 45 8.25 1.06 -5.53
N LEU A 46 8.24 -0.23 -5.16
CA LEU A 46 9.44 -1.06 -5.23
C LEU A 46 9.92 -1.22 -6.68
N ALA A 47 9.02 -1.42 -7.63
CA ALA A 47 9.36 -1.51 -9.05
C ALA A 47 10.00 -0.23 -9.59
N ALA A 48 9.61 0.92 -9.09
CA ALA A 48 10.23 2.20 -9.43
C ALA A 48 11.65 2.36 -8.87
N ILE A 49 11.93 1.78 -7.70
CA ILE A 49 13.23 1.87 -7.00
C ILE A 49 14.19 0.78 -7.48
N ARG A 50 13.69 -0.44 -7.68
CA ARG A 50 14.46 -1.64 -8.01
C ARG A 50 13.83 -2.41 -9.18
N PRO A 51 13.74 -1.79 -10.37
CA PRO A 51 13.07 -2.41 -11.53
C PRO A 51 13.71 -3.71 -11.99
N GLU A 52 15.00 -3.89 -11.72
CA GLU A 52 15.75 -5.09 -12.10
C GLU A 52 15.33 -6.36 -11.37
N LEU A 53 14.55 -6.27 -10.30
CA LEU A 53 14.05 -7.41 -9.54
C LEU A 53 12.75 -8.00 -10.12
N PHE A 54 12.10 -7.27 -11.04
CA PHE A 54 10.77 -7.59 -11.52
C PHE A 54 10.76 -8.21 -12.91
N GLY A 55 9.94 -9.24 -13.06
CA GLY A 55 9.37 -9.66 -14.34
C GLY A 55 8.03 -8.95 -14.56
N PRO A 56 7.01 -9.65 -15.09
CA PRO A 56 5.68 -9.08 -15.23
C PRO A 56 5.08 -8.65 -13.88
N ILE A 57 4.33 -7.55 -13.88
CA ILE A 57 3.64 -7.04 -12.69
C ILE A 57 2.14 -7.10 -12.95
N ILE A 58 1.40 -7.70 -12.02
CA ILE A 58 -0.06 -7.73 -12.04
C ILE A 58 -0.57 -6.89 -10.88
N ILE A 59 -1.34 -5.85 -11.19
CA ILE A 59 -1.96 -4.98 -10.20
C ILE A 59 -3.46 -5.23 -10.19
N ALA A 60 -3.97 -5.71 -9.06
CA ALA A 60 -5.37 -6.08 -8.92
C ALA A 60 -6.05 -5.25 -7.83
N GLY A 61 -7.05 -4.44 -8.22
CA GLY A 61 -7.86 -3.64 -7.28
C GLY A 61 -7.03 -2.72 -6.36
N ALA A 62 -5.95 -2.16 -6.86
CA ALA A 62 -5.02 -1.37 -6.07
C ALA A 62 -5.29 0.14 -6.16
N PRO A 63 -5.27 0.86 -5.02
CA PRO A 63 -5.42 2.31 -4.99
C PRO A 63 -4.10 2.99 -5.39
N LEU A 64 -3.83 3.11 -6.67
CA LEU A 64 -2.59 3.69 -7.18
C LEU A 64 -2.56 5.22 -7.17
N SER A 65 -3.72 5.85 -7.11
CA SER A 65 -3.83 7.30 -7.05
C SER A 65 -4.90 7.74 -6.08
N TYR A 66 -4.51 8.57 -5.13
CA TYR A 66 -5.42 9.09 -4.11
C TYR A 66 -6.53 9.95 -4.71
N TRP A 67 -6.23 10.73 -5.75
CA TRP A 67 -7.15 11.72 -6.32
C TRP A 67 -7.80 11.28 -7.64
N ALA A 68 -7.46 10.13 -8.18
CA ALA A 68 -8.06 9.63 -9.42
C ALA A 68 -9.53 9.25 -9.22
N GLY A 69 -10.30 9.35 -10.28
CA GLY A 69 -11.72 9.01 -10.30
C GLY A 69 -12.62 10.24 -10.27
N VAL A 70 -13.91 10.01 -10.02
CA VAL A 70 -14.93 11.08 -10.02
C VAL A 70 -14.83 11.91 -8.75
N HIS A 71 -14.58 13.20 -8.91
CA HIS A 71 -14.56 14.15 -7.82
C HIS A 71 -15.89 14.12 -7.03
N GLY A 72 -15.81 14.02 -5.73
CA GLY A 72 -16.98 14.01 -4.86
C GLY A 72 -17.56 12.64 -4.52
N LYS A 73 -17.10 11.56 -5.16
CA LYS A 73 -17.70 10.24 -4.94
C LYS A 73 -17.05 9.40 -3.85
N ASN A 74 -15.76 9.59 -3.57
CA ASN A 74 -15.08 8.78 -2.56
C ASN A 74 -14.99 9.53 -1.22
N PRO A 75 -15.76 9.13 -0.19
CA PRO A 75 -15.79 9.83 1.08
C PRO A 75 -14.44 9.83 1.82
N MET A 76 -13.60 8.82 1.65
CA MET A 76 -12.27 8.76 2.28
C MET A 76 -11.39 9.95 1.89
N ARG A 77 -11.56 10.50 0.68
CA ARG A 77 -10.78 11.64 0.20
C ARG A 77 -11.19 12.96 0.81
N TYR A 78 -12.41 13.05 1.33
CA TYR A 78 -12.93 14.26 1.96
C TYR A 78 -12.63 14.30 3.44
N SER A 79 -12.73 13.16 4.13
CA SER A 79 -12.36 13.07 5.54
C SER A 79 -10.84 13.21 5.76
N GLY A 80 -10.04 13.00 4.71
CA GLY A 80 -8.59 13.10 4.76
C GLY A 80 -7.99 14.49 4.55
N GLY A 81 -8.78 15.47 4.10
CA GLY A 81 -8.30 16.82 3.80
C GLY A 81 -7.32 16.88 2.61
N ARG A 82 -6.85 18.09 2.27
CA ARG A 82 -5.99 18.33 1.10
C ARG A 82 -4.60 17.68 1.18
N ARG A 83 -4.14 17.34 2.36
CA ARG A 83 -2.79 16.76 2.59
C ARG A 83 -2.80 15.23 2.68
N GLY A 84 -3.96 14.59 2.48
CA GLY A 84 -4.14 13.15 2.67
C GLY A 84 -3.90 12.74 4.13
N GLY A 85 -4.85 12.21 4.78
CA GLY A 85 -4.79 11.86 6.19
C GLY A 85 -5.96 12.46 6.95
N SER A 86 -6.60 11.66 7.76
CA SER A 86 -7.75 12.07 8.54
C SER A 86 -7.29 12.62 9.89
N TRP A 87 -7.66 13.85 10.19
CA TRP A 87 -7.43 14.41 11.54
C TRP A 87 -8.12 13.57 12.62
N LEU A 88 -9.26 12.97 12.27
CA LEU A 88 -9.99 12.08 13.17
C LEU A 88 -9.20 10.80 13.44
N THR A 89 -8.55 10.24 12.42
CA THR A 89 -7.65 9.08 12.56
C THR A 89 -6.45 9.42 13.45
N ALA A 90 -5.86 10.59 13.26
CA ALA A 90 -4.76 11.07 14.12
C ALA A 90 -5.22 11.22 15.57
N LEU A 91 -6.35 11.88 15.79
CA LEU A 91 -6.93 12.07 17.14
C LEU A 91 -7.24 10.73 17.82
N THR A 92 -7.86 9.80 17.13
CA THR A 92 -8.19 8.48 17.70
C THR A 92 -6.94 7.64 17.97
N ALA A 93 -5.90 7.78 17.14
CA ALA A 93 -4.61 7.15 17.42
C ALA A 93 -3.92 7.74 18.66
N ASP A 94 -3.97 9.06 18.83
CA ASP A 94 -3.43 9.74 20.01
C ASP A 94 -4.17 9.33 21.29
N LEU A 95 -5.50 9.29 21.24
CA LEU A 95 -6.34 8.78 22.35
C LEU A 95 -6.09 7.30 22.64
N GLY A 96 -5.75 6.54 21.63
CA GLY A 96 -5.38 5.12 21.74
C GLY A 96 -3.92 4.84 22.09
N HIS A 97 -3.17 5.83 22.57
CA HIS A 97 -1.74 5.70 22.92
C HIS A 97 -0.89 5.22 21.73
N GLY A 98 -1.13 5.78 20.56
CA GLY A 98 -0.45 5.42 19.31
C GLY A 98 -1.00 4.17 18.60
N LYS A 99 -2.14 3.63 19.06
CA LYS A 99 -2.84 2.52 18.43
C LYS A 99 -4.13 3.00 17.81
N PHE A 100 -4.30 2.73 16.53
CA PHE A 100 -5.54 2.98 15.81
C PHE A 100 -6.42 1.72 15.80
N ASP A 101 -7.70 1.88 16.14
CA ASP A 101 -8.67 0.78 16.05
C ASP A 101 -9.08 0.56 14.59
N GLY A 102 -8.71 -0.59 14.05
CA GLY A 102 -9.00 -0.98 12.67
C GLY A 102 -10.49 -1.11 12.34
N ALA A 103 -11.37 -1.20 13.34
CA ALA A 103 -12.81 -1.22 13.12
C ALA A 103 -13.31 0.03 12.41
N TRP A 104 -12.73 1.19 12.68
CA TRP A 104 -13.04 2.45 11.97
C TRP A 104 -12.66 2.40 10.50
N LEU A 105 -11.59 1.69 10.16
CA LEU A 105 -11.18 1.50 8.77
C LEU A 105 -12.21 0.62 8.03
N VAL A 106 -12.63 -0.47 8.66
CA VAL A 106 -13.66 -1.36 8.09
C VAL A 106 -14.96 -0.60 7.86
N GLN A 107 -15.42 0.17 8.82
CA GLN A 107 -16.63 0.97 8.70
C GLN A 107 -16.55 1.98 7.53
N ASN A 108 -15.38 2.55 7.27
CA ASN A 108 -15.19 3.42 6.12
C ASN A 108 -15.35 2.68 4.78
N PHE A 109 -14.92 1.42 4.70
CA PHE A 109 -15.15 0.60 3.50
C PHE A 109 -16.63 0.24 3.33
N GLU A 110 -17.34 -0.08 4.39
CA GLU A 110 -18.77 -0.35 4.37
C GLU A 110 -19.57 0.87 3.90
N ASN A 111 -19.19 2.07 4.35
CA ASN A 111 -19.85 3.31 3.96
C ASN A 111 -19.62 3.71 2.49
N GLN A 112 -18.71 3.09 1.76
CA GLN A 112 -18.48 3.36 0.33
C GLN A 112 -19.52 2.68 -0.57
N ASN A 113 -20.15 1.63 -0.08
CA ASN A 113 -21.18 0.86 -0.79
C ASN A 113 -22.35 0.57 0.15
N PRO A 114 -23.16 1.60 0.47
CA PRO A 114 -24.31 1.43 1.37
C PRO A 114 -25.43 0.60 0.74
#